data_eb18a8dc5592c4d917551a0839fe2d4a
#
_entry.id   eb18a8dc5592c4d917551a0839fe2d4a
#
_cell.length_a   1.000
_cell.length_b   1.000
_cell.length_c   1.000
_cell.angle_alpha   90.00
_cell.angle_beta   90.00
_cell.angle_gamma   90.00
#
_symmetry.space_group_name_H-M   'P 1'
#
loop_
_entity.id
_entity.type
_entity.pdbx_description
1 polymer ?
#
loop_
_entity_poly.entity_id
_entity_poly.type
_entity_poly.pdbx_seq_one_letter_code
_entity_poly.pdbx_strand_id
1 'polypeptide(L)'
;ADNSRKLSQTASEVATKAQLTHDNCTNERDRSMQMATAINEMGATVEHIAQNASEAADSAKKANEQSTEGARIVAGARQGVGQLSTEIDKVSDVIGSLAEHTESIGGILETIRGISEQTNLLALNAAIEAARAGEQGRGFAVVADEVRNLANRSAASTDEIQAMIDQLQEQAAKSVDAMQDSKAHSQSVREQADAANQSLGSITAFVGSISDVTLQVATATEEQSTVVAELSRDVESINTLTTETADIADQLTGSSRQLNELSQLLNQLVRQFKL
;
A
#
# COMPACT_ATOMS: atom_id res chain seq x y z
N ALA A 1 70.32 57.60 -24.95
CA ALA A 1 70.72 56.20 -24.61
C ALA A 1 69.87 55.60 -23.49
N ASP A 2 69.59 56.34 -22.41
CA ASP A 2 68.87 55.76 -21.25
C ASP A 2 67.38 55.51 -21.52
N ASN A 3 66.70 56.40 -22.21
CA ASN A 3 65.30 56.17 -22.61
C ASN A 3 65.09 54.99 -23.60
N SER A 4 66.08 54.85 -24.52
CA SER A 4 66.08 53.74 -25.45
C SER A 4 66.26 52.34 -24.71
N ARG A 5 67.12 52.32 -23.68
CA ARG A 5 67.30 51.12 -22.86
C ARG A 5 66.05 50.81 -22.03
N LYS A 6 65.42 51.83 -21.44
CA LYS A 6 64.14 51.66 -20.73
C LYS A 6 63.05 51.16 -21.66
N LEU A 7 62.95 51.69 -22.88
CA LEU A 7 61.96 51.23 -23.87
C LEU A 7 62.16 49.78 -24.26
N SER A 8 63.41 49.34 -24.49
CA SER A 8 63.75 47.96 -24.77
C SER A 8 63.40 47.03 -23.62
N GLN A 9 63.65 47.47 -22.36
CA GLN A 9 63.28 46.71 -21.17
C GLN A 9 61.76 46.57 -21.05
N THR A 10 61.02 47.66 -21.17
CA THR A 10 59.55 47.67 -21.11
C THR A 10 58.96 46.81 -22.21
N ALA A 11 59.45 46.89 -23.44
CA ALA A 11 59.02 46.02 -24.53
C ALA A 11 59.24 44.54 -24.23
N SER A 12 60.40 44.17 -23.66
CA SER A 12 60.66 42.79 -23.23
C SER A 12 59.69 42.31 -22.13
N GLU A 13 59.41 43.15 -21.14
CA GLU A 13 58.45 42.83 -20.08
C GLU A 13 57.06 42.68 -20.62
N VAL A 14 56.60 43.49 -21.57
CA VAL A 14 55.28 43.36 -22.23
C VAL A 14 55.22 42.07 -23.04
N ALA A 15 56.25 41.71 -23.81
CA ALA A 15 56.29 40.47 -24.54
C ALA A 15 56.18 39.22 -23.61
N THR A 16 56.88 39.27 -22.47
CA THR A 16 56.81 38.17 -21.47
C THR A 16 55.41 38.03 -20.88
N LYS A 17 54.79 39.17 -20.55
CA LYS A 17 53.36 39.16 -20.03
C LYS A 17 52.38 38.71 -21.07
N ALA A 18 52.55 39.13 -22.32
CA ALA A 18 51.71 38.66 -23.43
C ALA A 18 51.82 37.14 -23.65
N GLN A 19 53.05 36.58 -23.60
CA GLN A 19 53.26 35.14 -23.69
C GLN A 19 52.55 34.40 -22.54
N LEU A 20 52.69 34.90 -21.29
CA LEU A 20 51.98 34.32 -20.15
C LEU A 20 50.45 34.38 -20.30
N THR A 21 49.94 35.48 -20.88
CA THR A 21 48.52 35.59 -21.17
C THR A 21 48.07 34.56 -22.20
N HIS A 22 48.83 34.38 -23.28
CA HIS A 22 48.54 33.37 -24.31
C HIS A 22 48.54 31.93 -23.71
N ASP A 23 49.51 31.61 -22.84
CA ASP A 23 49.55 30.29 -22.16
C ASP A 23 48.35 30.10 -21.21
N ASN A 24 47.93 31.16 -20.51
CA ASN A 24 46.73 31.13 -19.68
C ASN A 24 45.46 30.91 -20.51
N CYS A 25 45.33 31.55 -21.68
CA CYS A 25 44.22 31.34 -22.60
C CYS A 25 44.14 29.90 -23.10
N THR A 26 45.30 29.24 -23.34
CA THR A 26 45.33 27.80 -23.71
C THR A 26 44.74 26.93 -22.58
N ASN A 27 45.18 27.16 -21.35
CA ASN A 27 44.66 26.44 -20.18
C ASN A 27 43.16 26.71 -19.94
N GLU A 28 42.71 27.96 -20.14
CA GLU A 28 41.30 28.33 -19.98
C GLU A 28 40.41 27.65 -21.02
N ARG A 29 40.91 27.47 -22.24
CA ARG A 29 40.22 26.77 -23.33
C ARG A 29 40.04 25.30 -22.98
N ASP A 30 41.06 24.62 -22.45
CA ASP A 30 40.98 23.22 -22.03
C ASP A 30 39.96 23.04 -20.91
N ARG A 31 39.93 23.98 -19.93
CA ARG A 31 38.92 23.97 -18.85
C ARG A 31 37.52 24.23 -19.38
N SER A 32 37.36 25.14 -20.35
CA SER A 32 36.06 25.37 -20.98
C SER A 32 35.53 24.17 -21.73
N MET A 33 36.38 23.39 -22.39
CA MET A 33 35.97 22.12 -23.02
C MET A 33 35.53 21.07 -21.98
N GLN A 34 36.19 21.00 -20.83
CA GLN A 34 35.75 20.12 -19.73
C GLN A 34 34.41 20.57 -19.15
N MET A 35 34.19 21.89 -18.96
CA MET A 35 32.91 22.43 -18.53
C MET A 35 31.80 22.13 -19.53
N ALA A 36 32.04 22.27 -20.84
CA ALA A 36 31.05 21.92 -21.87
C ALA A 36 30.64 20.45 -21.79
N THR A 37 31.59 19.54 -21.56
CA THR A 37 31.30 18.12 -21.35
C THR A 37 30.44 17.89 -20.13
N ALA A 38 30.78 18.49 -18.99
CA ALA A 38 30.01 18.36 -17.74
C ALA A 38 28.60 18.94 -17.85
N ILE A 39 28.42 20.04 -18.61
CA ILE A 39 27.11 20.65 -18.88
C ILE A 39 26.25 19.71 -19.76
N ASN A 40 26.83 19.07 -20.77
CA ASN A 40 26.11 18.08 -21.56
C ASN A 40 25.66 16.86 -20.73
N GLU A 41 26.52 16.35 -19.85
CA GLU A 41 26.15 15.28 -18.92
C GLU A 41 25.05 15.73 -17.93
N MET A 42 25.11 16.96 -17.46
CA MET A 42 24.07 17.56 -16.63
C MET A 42 22.74 17.65 -17.40
N GLY A 43 22.76 18.07 -18.66
CA GLY A 43 21.57 18.10 -19.51
C GLY A 43 20.91 16.73 -19.65
N ALA A 44 21.70 15.68 -19.94
CA ALA A 44 21.19 14.32 -20.00
C ALA A 44 20.61 13.86 -18.65
N THR A 45 21.25 14.23 -17.54
CA THR A 45 20.77 13.90 -16.19
C THR A 45 19.43 14.58 -15.89
N VAL A 46 19.27 15.86 -16.24
CA VAL A 46 18.03 16.62 -16.09
C VAL A 46 16.90 15.99 -16.89
N GLU A 47 17.16 15.55 -18.12
CA GLU A 47 16.17 14.85 -18.95
C GLU A 47 15.73 13.52 -18.32
N HIS A 48 16.68 12.74 -17.77
CA HIS A 48 16.37 11.50 -17.05
C HIS A 48 15.54 11.77 -15.78
N ILE A 49 15.81 12.85 -15.03
CA ILE A 49 15.02 13.22 -13.85
C ILE A 49 13.57 13.55 -14.27
N ALA A 50 13.38 14.29 -15.37
CA ALA A 50 12.06 14.62 -15.90
C ALA A 50 11.27 13.36 -16.26
N GLN A 51 11.92 12.42 -16.93
CA GLN A 51 11.31 11.14 -17.28
C GLN A 51 10.94 10.33 -16.04
N ASN A 52 11.85 10.18 -15.09
CA ASN A 52 11.59 9.47 -13.83
C ASN A 52 10.43 10.10 -13.05
N ALA A 53 10.33 11.42 -13.02
CA ALA A 53 9.21 12.13 -12.41
C ALA A 53 7.89 11.81 -13.11
N SER A 54 7.86 11.76 -14.45
CA SER A 54 6.67 11.38 -15.21
C SER A 54 6.23 9.94 -14.91
N GLU A 55 7.16 9.00 -14.86
CA GLU A 55 6.90 7.59 -14.53
C GLU A 55 6.43 7.41 -13.08
N ALA A 56 6.97 8.18 -12.15
CA ALA A 56 6.54 8.19 -10.75
C ALA A 56 5.12 8.72 -10.60
N ALA A 57 4.75 9.78 -11.34
CA ALA A 57 3.39 10.32 -11.36
C ALA A 57 2.38 9.30 -11.89
N ASP A 58 2.70 8.60 -12.97
CA ASP A 58 1.84 7.54 -13.53
C ASP A 58 1.69 6.36 -12.56
N SER A 59 2.79 5.97 -11.91
CA SER A 59 2.78 4.92 -10.88
C SER A 59 1.93 5.32 -9.66
N ALA A 60 2.05 6.56 -9.20
CA ALA A 60 1.23 7.10 -8.12
C ALA A 60 -0.26 7.08 -8.50
N LYS A 61 -0.60 7.50 -9.71
CA LYS A 61 -1.99 7.45 -10.22
C LYS A 61 -2.55 6.02 -10.18
N LYS A 62 -1.81 5.04 -10.70
CA LYS A 62 -2.22 3.62 -10.69
C LYS A 62 -2.38 3.09 -9.26
N ALA A 63 -1.48 3.44 -8.34
CA ALA A 63 -1.57 3.04 -6.94
C ALA A 63 -2.82 3.65 -6.27
N ASN A 64 -3.16 4.90 -6.58
CA ASN A 64 -4.39 5.54 -6.10
C ASN A 64 -5.65 4.82 -6.60
N GLU A 65 -5.71 4.49 -7.88
CA GLU A 65 -6.83 3.74 -8.48
C GLU A 65 -6.99 2.37 -7.82
N GLN A 66 -5.89 1.63 -7.61
CA GLN A 66 -5.89 0.33 -6.96
C GLN A 66 -6.31 0.42 -5.49
N SER A 67 -5.84 1.43 -4.76
CA SER A 67 -6.22 1.65 -3.36
C SER A 67 -7.71 1.97 -3.22
N THR A 68 -8.25 2.78 -4.11
CA THR A 68 -9.68 3.13 -4.16
C THR A 68 -10.53 1.90 -4.46
N GLU A 69 -10.13 1.09 -5.43
CA GLU A 69 -10.82 -0.16 -5.76
C GLU A 69 -10.73 -1.18 -4.60
N GLY A 70 -9.57 -1.30 -3.97
CA GLY A 70 -9.38 -2.11 -2.77
C GLY A 70 -10.33 -1.68 -1.64
N ALA A 71 -10.45 -0.39 -1.37
CA ALA A 71 -11.38 0.15 -0.38
C ALA A 71 -12.85 -0.20 -0.71
N ARG A 72 -13.23 -0.13 -1.99
CA ARG A 72 -14.57 -0.54 -2.45
C ARG A 72 -14.85 -2.01 -2.20
N ILE A 73 -13.87 -2.89 -2.47
CA ILE A 73 -13.98 -4.34 -2.24
C ILE A 73 -14.12 -4.63 -0.74
N VAL A 74 -13.28 -4.00 0.10
CA VAL A 74 -13.33 -4.17 1.57
C VAL A 74 -14.66 -3.67 2.15
N ALA A 75 -15.18 -2.55 1.66
CA ALA A 75 -16.50 -2.05 2.05
C ALA A 75 -17.62 -3.04 1.68
N GLY A 76 -17.55 -3.66 0.50
CA GLY A 76 -18.48 -4.71 0.08
C GLY A 76 -18.40 -5.97 0.98
N ALA A 77 -17.19 -6.41 1.33
CA ALA A 77 -16.99 -7.52 2.25
C ALA A 77 -17.56 -7.23 3.64
N ARG A 78 -17.32 -6.01 4.17
CA ARG A 78 -17.89 -5.55 5.44
C ARG A 78 -19.44 -5.58 5.44
N GLN A 79 -20.04 -5.15 4.34
CA GLN A 79 -21.50 -5.20 4.18
C GLN A 79 -22.01 -6.64 4.18
N GLY A 80 -21.33 -7.55 3.44
CA GLY A 80 -21.68 -8.97 3.39
C GLY A 80 -21.60 -9.65 4.77
N VAL A 81 -20.54 -9.34 5.55
CA VAL A 81 -20.41 -9.85 6.92
C VAL A 81 -21.52 -9.28 7.83
N GLY A 82 -21.93 -8.04 7.64
CA GLY A 82 -23.08 -7.46 8.36
C GLY A 82 -24.40 -8.20 8.06
N GLN A 83 -24.63 -8.58 6.81
CA GLN A 83 -25.78 -9.39 6.42
C GLN A 83 -25.71 -10.80 7.03
N LEU A 84 -24.51 -11.44 6.99
CA LEU A 84 -24.30 -12.75 7.60
C LEU A 84 -24.60 -12.73 9.10
N SER A 85 -24.18 -11.70 9.83
CA SER A 85 -24.51 -11.55 11.26
C SER A 85 -26.02 -11.50 11.50
N THR A 86 -26.76 -10.80 10.64
CA THR A 86 -28.23 -10.76 10.72
C THR A 86 -28.90 -12.12 10.43
N GLU A 87 -28.33 -12.89 9.49
CA GLU A 87 -28.85 -14.23 9.20
C GLU A 87 -28.54 -15.21 10.36
N ILE A 88 -27.36 -15.11 10.99
CA ILE A 88 -27.01 -15.88 12.18
C ILE A 88 -28.00 -15.61 13.32
N ASP A 89 -28.36 -14.34 13.55
CA ASP A 89 -29.36 -14.00 14.58
C ASP A 89 -30.71 -14.65 14.27
N LYS A 90 -31.20 -14.60 13.04
CA LYS A 90 -32.45 -15.27 12.63
C LYS A 90 -32.42 -16.77 12.84
N VAL A 91 -31.29 -17.42 12.47
CA VAL A 91 -31.16 -18.88 12.69
C VAL A 91 -31.12 -19.19 14.17
N SER A 92 -30.45 -18.39 14.99
CA SER A 92 -30.42 -18.54 16.44
C SER A 92 -31.83 -18.48 17.05
N ASP A 93 -32.66 -17.52 16.60
CA ASP A 93 -34.06 -17.39 17.06
C ASP A 93 -34.90 -18.63 16.67
N VAL A 94 -34.73 -19.16 15.47
CA VAL A 94 -35.43 -20.39 15.01
C VAL A 94 -35.04 -21.59 15.87
N ILE A 95 -33.74 -21.74 16.17
CA ILE A 95 -33.25 -22.84 17.01
C ILE A 95 -33.74 -22.68 18.45
N GLY A 96 -33.79 -21.45 18.98
CA GLY A 96 -34.39 -21.15 20.29
C GLY A 96 -35.84 -21.57 20.35
N SER A 97 -36.65 -21.23 19.34
CA SER A 97 -38.06 -21.67 19.24
C SER A 97 -38.20 -23.18 19.13
N LEU A 98 -37.27 -23.86 18.43
CA LEU A 98 -37.23 -25.36 18.38
C LEU A 98 -36.97 -25.96 19.76
N ALA A 99 -36.04 -25.36 20.53
CA ALA A 99 -35.76 -25.80 21.90
C ALA A 99 -37.01 -25.68 22.80
N GLU A 100 -37.75 -24.56 22.75
CA GLU A 100 -39.01 -24.40 23.49
C GLU A 100 -40.09 -25.41 23.08
N HIS A 101 -40.23 -25.68 21.78
CA HIS A 101 -41.20 -26.66 21.31
C HIS A 101 -40.82 -28.08 21.76
N THR A 102 -39.54 -28.45 21.73
CA THR A 102 -39.09 -29.80 22.21
C THR A 102 -39.25 -29.93 23.71
N GLU A 103 -39.06 -28.88 24.50
CA GLU A 103 -39.35 -28.87 25.93
C GLU A 103 -40.86 -29.11 26.18
N SER A 104 -41.74 -28.44 25.44
CA SER A 104 -43.17 -28.61 25.52
C SER A 104 -43.62 -30.05 25.17
N ILE A 105 -42.99 -30.64 24.15
CA ILE A 105 -43.25 -32.07 23.77
C ILE A 105 -42.80 -32.98 24.90
N GLY A 106 -41.66 -32.76 25.56
CA GLY A 106 -41.21 -33.51 26.71
C GLY A 106 -42.24 -33.51 27.84
N GLY A 107 -42.86 -32.37 28.18
CA GLY A 107 -43.94 -32.30 29.17
C GLY A 107 -45.19 -33.10 28.78
N ILE A 108 -45.54 -33.13 27.49
CA ILE A 108 -46.64 -33.97 26.97
C ILE A 108 -46.31 -35.46 27.14
N LEU A 109 -45.08 -35.85 26.79
CA LEU A 109 -44.65 -37.25 26.91
C LEU A 109 -44.68 -37.74 28.39
N GLU A 110 -44.24 -36.91 29.31
CA GLU A 110 -44.34 -37.22 30.77
C GLU A 110 -45.80 -37.47 31.19
N THR A 111 -46.74 -36.65 30.65
CA THR A 111 -48.19 -36.84 30.88
C THR A 111 -48.69 -38.18 30.30
N ILE A 112 -48.31 -38.52 29.05
CA ILE A 112 -48.70 -39.78 28.36
C ILE A 112 -48.11 -40.96 29.13
N ARG A 113 -46.89 -40.89 29.60
CA ARG A 113 -46.27 -41.92 30.46
C ARG A 113 -47.08 -42.14 31.72
N GLY A 114 -47.44 -41.07 32.40
CA GLY A 114 -48.28 -41.12 33.63
C GLY A 114 -49.65 -41.79 33.35
N ILE A 115 -50.28 -41.47 32.21
CA ILE A 115 -51.57 -42.11 31.79
C ILE A 115 -51.34 -43.60 31.51
N SER A 116 -50.22 -43.97 30.85
CA SER A 116 -49.90 -45.35 30.56
C SER A 116 -49.66 -46.18 31.82
N GLU A 117 -48.95 -45.61 32.81
CA GLU A 117 -48.73 -46.23 34.13
C GLU A 117 -50.07 -46.41 34.91
N GLN A 118 -50.93 -45.38 34.90
CA GLN A 118 -52.27 -45.50 35.48
C GLN A 118 -53.14 -46.54 34.79
N THR A 119 -53.09 -46.60 33.48
CA THR A 119 -53.86 -47.61 32.67
C THR A 119 -53.35 -48.99 32.95
N ASN A 120 -52.06 -49.21 33.10
CA ASN A 120 -51.44 -50.46 33.50
C ASN A 120 -51.93 -50.96 34.88
N LEU A 121 -51.98 -50.00 35.87
CA LEU A 121 -52.48 -50.30 37.20
C LEU A 121 -54.01 -50.64 37.21
N LEU A 122 -54.81 -49.89 36.40
CA LEU A 122 -56.23 -50.19 36.23
C LEU A 122 -56.50 -51.56 35.60
N ALA A 123 -55.71 -51.84 34.58
CA ALA A 123 -55.80 -53.18 33.90
C ALA A 123 -55.39 -54.31 34.84
N LEU A 124 -54.34 -54.13 35.65
CA LEU A 124 -53.94 -55.13 36.67
C LEU A 124 -55.06 -55.33 37.71
N ASN A 125 -55.66 -54.27 38.20
CA ASN A 125 -56.82 -54.40 39.14
C ASN A 125 -57.99 -55.13 38.51
N ALA A 126 -58.31 -54.80 37.22
CA ALA A 126 -59.36 -55.50 36.48
C ALA A 126 -59.04 -57.02 36.25
N ALA A 127 -57.78 -57.36 35.96
CA ALA A 127 -57.35 -58.76 35.80
C ALA A 127 -57.46 -59.56 37.15
N ILE A 128 -57.13 -58.92 38.26
CA ILE A 128 -57.28 -59.51 39.60
C ILE A 128 -58.76 -59.76 39.93
N GLU A 129 -59.68 -58.80 39.63
CA GLU A 129 -61.11 -59.01 39.92
C GLU A 129 -61.76 -60.01 38.97
N ALA A 130 -61.28 -60.03 37.68
CA ALA A 130 -61.70 -61.03 36.72
C ALA A 130 -61.30 -62.48 37.16
N ALA A 131 -60.12 -62.65 37.70
CA ALA A 131 -59.65 -63.94 38.27
C ALA A 131 -60.44 -64.29 39.51
N ARG A 132 -60.93 -63.32 40.27
CA ARG A 132 -61.77 -63.53 41.48
C ARG A 132 -63.18 -64.00 41.12
N ALA A 133 -63.70 -63.62 39.96
CA ALA A 133 -65.01 -64.06 39.43
C ALA A 133 -65.03 -65.48 38.83
N GLY A 134 -63.90 -66.17 38.80
CA GLY A 134 -63.77 -67.56 38.31
C GLY A 134 -64.16 -67.68 36.85
N GLU A 135 -64.91 -68.78 36.48
CA GLU A 135 -65.31 -69.07 35.08
C GLU A 135 -66.11 -67.91 34.42
N GLN A 136 -66.85 -67.11 35.17
CA GLN A 136 -67.59 -65.96 34.63
C GLN A 136 -66.69 -64.71 34.29
N GLY A 137 -65.49 -64.70 34.82
CA GLY A 137 -64.57 -63.66 34.58
C GLY A 137 -63.57 -63.86 33.43
N ARG A 138 -63.50 -65.06 32.80
CA ARG A 138 -62.46 -65.41 31.78
C ARG A 138 -62.36 -64.42 30.62
N GLY A 139 -63.51 -64.00 30.06
CA GLY A 139 -63.47 -62.98 28.98
C GLY A 139 -62.92 -61.64 29.40
N PHE A 140 -63.22 -61.22 30.63
CA PHE A 140 -62.69 -59.92 31.17
C PHE A 140 -61.19 -60.00 31.50
N ALA A 141 -60.73 -61.21 31.94
CA ALA A 141 -59.27 -61.34 32.20
C ALA A 141 -58.42 -61.20 30.91
N VAL A 142 -58.86 -61.74 29.78
CA VAL A 142 -58.18 -61.61 28.51
C VAL A 142 -58.12 -60.14 28.03
N VAL A 143 -59.22 -59.39 28.19
CA VAL A 143 -59.29 -57.96 27.87
C VAL A 143 -58.37 -57.16 28.81
N ALA A 144 -58.36 -57.47 30.08
CA ALA A 144 -57.52 -56.84 31.04
C ALA A 144 -56.00 -57.05 30.72
N ASP A 145 -55.62 -58.25 30.39
CA ASP A 145 -54.24 -58.56 30.01
C ASP A 145 -53.84 -57.85 28.71
N GLU A 146 -54.72 -57.69 27.70
CA GLU A 146 -54.46 -57.00 26.48
C GLU A 146 -54.32 -55.48 26.70
N VAL A 147 -55.21 -54.91 27.57
CA VAL A 147 -55.09 -53.52 27.95
C VAL A 147 -53.77 -53.27 28.72
N ARG A 148 -53.34 -54.15 29.58
CA ARG A 148 -52.09 -54.09 30.27
C ARG A 148 -50.86 -54.10 29.34
N ASN A 149 -50.92 -55.06 28.36
CA ASN A 149 -49.89 -55.15 27.33
C ASN A 149 -49.79 -53.83 26.47
N LEU A 150 -50.94 -53.28 26.08
CA LEU A 150 -51.00 -52.05 25.33
C LEU A 150 -50.45 -50.85 26.15
N ALA A 151 -50.78 -50.78 27.45
CA ALA A 151 -50.24 -49.75 28.35
C ALA A 151 -48.72 -49.83 28.49
N ASN A 152 -48.16 -51.04 28.66
CA ASN A 152 -46.71 -51.23 28.71
C ASN A 152 -46.02 -50.88 27.36
N ARG A 153 -46.62 -51.25 26.22
CA ARG A 153 -46.11 -50.83 24.90
C ARG A 153 -46.16 -49.33 24.71
N SER A 154 -47.23 -48.65 25.16
CA SER A 154 -47.34 -47.20 25.11
C SER A 154 -46.26 -46.53 25.94
N ALA A 155 -46.02 -47.00 27.17
CA ALA A 155 -44.96 -46.50 28.04
C ALA A 155 -43.56 -46.62 27.39
N ALA A 156 -43.25 -47.84 26.82
CA ALA A 156 -42.00 -48.08 26.13
C ALA A 156 -41.80 -47.15 24.91
N SER A 157 -42.83 -46.95 24.08
CA SER A 157 -42.77 -46.02 22.96
C SER A 157 -42.59 -44.54 23.44
N THR A 158 -43.19 -44.20 24.57
CA THR A 158 -43.01 -42.85 25.15
C THR A 158 -41.59 -42.64 25.62
N ASP A 159 -40.96 -43.64 26.24
CA ASP A 159 -39.55 -43.58 26.66
C ASP A 159 -38.60 -43.47 25.46
N GLU A 160 -38.86 -44.15 24.35
CA GLU A 160 -38.09 -44.02 23.11
C GLU A 160 -38.21 -42.61 22.52
N ILE A 161 -39.42 -42.03 22.48
CA ILE A 161 -39.63 -40.69 21.99
C ILE A 161 -38.96 -39.65 22.93
N GLN A 162 -39.02 -39.87 24.27
CA GLN A 162 -38.32 -39.01 25.23
C GLN A 162 -36.82 -38.96 24.97
N ALA A 163 -36.18 -40.10 24.71
CA ALA A 163 -34.76 -40.16 24.38
C ALA A 163 -34.44 -39.40 23.08
N MET A 164 -35.33 -39.39 22.08
CA MET A 164 -35.18 -38.61 20.86
C MET A 164 -35.35 -37.11 21.15
N ILE A 165 -36.27 -36.72 22.00
CA ILE A 165 -36.47 -35.31 22.43
C ILE A 165 -35.25 -34.78 23.18
N ASP A 166 -34.68 -35.60 24.09
CA ASP A 166 -33.47 -35.19 24.84
C ASP A 166 -32.28 -34.97 23.87
N GLN A 167 -32.13 -35.83 22.86
CA GLN A 167 -31.12 -35.67 21.83
C GLN A 167 -31.35 -34.39 20.98
N LEU A 168 -32.61 -34.09 20.63
CA LEU A 168 -32.93 -32.85 19.90
C LEU A 168 -32.61 -31.59 20.72
N GLN A 169 -32.89 -31.61 22.02
CA GLN A 169 -32.56 -30.52 22.93
C GLN A 169 -31.04 -30.30 23.02
N GLU A 170 -30.28 -31.41 23.17
CA GLU A 170 -28.80 -31.31 23.17
C GLU A 170 -28.26 -30.77 21.86
N GLN A 171 -28.80 -31.19 20.72
CA GLN A 171 -28.40 -30.66 19.40
C GLN A 171 -28.80 -29.20 19.22
N ALA A 172 -29.96 -28.79 19.70
CA ALA A 172 -30.36 -27.36 19.68
C ALA A 172 -29.40 -26.50 20.49
N ALA A 173 -29.06 -26.94 21.72
CA ALA A 173 -28.09 -26.21 22.56
C ALA A 173 -26.73 -26.06 21.86
N LYS A 174 -26.16 -27.16 21.33
CA LYS A 174 -24.90 -27.11 20.56
C LYS A 174 -24.97 -26.21 19.34
N SER A 175 -26.12 -26.10 18.70
CA SER A 175 -26.33 -25.25 17.54
C SER A 175 -26.36 -23.79 17.94
N VAL A 176 -26.97 -23.43 19.07
CA VAL A 176 -26.95 -22.07 19.63
C VAL A 176 -25.51 -21.64 19.95
N ASP A 177 -24.72 -22.49 20.61
CA ASP A 177 -23.31 -22.21 20.91
C ASP A 177 -22.52 -21.95 19.62
N ALA A 178 -22.68 -22.81 18.60
CA ALA A 178 -22.02 -22.63 17.30
C ALA A 178 -22.44 -21.34 16.58
N MET A 179 -23.69 -20.90 16.73
CA MET A 179 -24.16 -19.61 16.20
C MET A 179 -23.51 -18.44 16.95
N GLN A 180 -23.34 -18.56 18.26
CA GLN A 180 -22.70 -17.54 19.08
C GLN A 180 -21.22 -17.36 18.72
N ASP A 181 -20.49 -18.45 18.51
CA ASP A 181 -19.13 -18.44 18.02
C ASP A 181 -19.02 -17.83 16.62
N SER A 182 -19.96 -18.19 15.72
CA SER A 182 -20.03 -17.64 14.38
C SER A 182 -20.29 -16.14 14.36
N LYS A 183 -21.13 -15.64 15.30
CA LYS A 183 -21.38 -14.21 15.50
C LYS A 183 -20.13 -13.46 15.99
N ALA A 184 -19.43 -14.03 16.96
CA ALA A 184 -18.18 -13.47 17.46
C ALA A 184 -17.11 -13.39 16.36
N HIS A 185 -17.00 -14.44 15.53
CA HIS A 185 -16.10 -14.46 14.39
C HIS A 185 -16.47 -13.41 13.33
N SER A 186 -17.75 -13.27 13.01
CA SER A 186 -18.24 -12.24 12.09
C SER A 186 -17.91 -10.82 12.59
N GLN A 187 -18.02 -10.57 13.89
CA GLN A 187 -17.62 -9.29 14.48
C GLN A 187 -16.13 -9.02 14.32
N SER A 188 -15.30 -10.03 14.57
CA SER A 188 -13.83 -9.90 14.38
C SER A 188 -13.46 -9.60 12.92
N VAL A 189 -14.12 -10.27 11.95
CA VAL A 189 -13.90 -9.98 10.52
C VAL A 189 -14.33 -8.57 10.15
N ARG A 190 -15.40 -8.03 10.72
CA ARG A 190 -15.80 -6.62 10.54
C ARG A 190 -14.73 -5.66 11.02
N GLU A 191 -14.18 -5.89 12.21
CA GLU A 191 -13.12 -5.05 12.78
C GLU A 191 -11.86 -5.09 11.90
N GLN A 192 -11.49 -6.26 11.37
CA GLN A 192 -10.38 -6.40 10.43
C GLN A 192 -10.65 -5.64 9.11
N ALA A 193 -11.87 -5.69 8.61
CA ALA A 193 -12.27 -4.96 7.40
C ALA A 193 -12.21 -3.43 7.64
N ASP A 194 -12.62 -2.95 8.81
CA ASP A 194 -12.52 -1.53 9.17
C ASP A 194 -11.05 -1.07 9.26
N ALA A 195 -10.17 -1.88 9.87
CA ALA A 195 -8.74 -1.59 9.93
C ALA A 195 -8.09 -1.60 8.53
N ALA A 196 -8.46 -2.54 7.67
CA ALA A 196 -8.00 -2.60 6.29
C ALA A 196 -8.45 -1.37 5.48
N ASN A 197 -9.70 -0.94 5.64
CA ASN A 197 -10.21 0.26 4.99
C ASN A 197 -9.48 1.54 5.45
N GLN A 198 -9.18 1.65 6.73
CA GLN A 198 -8.38 2.76 7.26
C GLN A 198 -6.96 2.77 6.69
N SER A 199 -6.33 1.59 6.56
CA SER A 199 -4.99 1.46 5.96
C SER A 199 -4.99 1.88 4.48
N LEU A 200 -6.01 1.48 3.71
CA LEU A 200 -6.18 1.90 2.31
C LEU A 200 -6.39 3.41 2.19
N GLY A 201 -7.13 4.03 3.11
CA GLY A 201 -7.26 5.49 3.19
C GLY A 201 -5.92 6.18 3.43
N SER A 202 -5.08 5.64 4.31
CA SER A 202 -3.73 6.16 4.55
C SER A 202 -2.84 6.02 3.32
N ILE A 203 -2.91 4.89 2.61
CA ILE A 203 -2.17 4.68 1.34
C ILE A 203 -2.59 5.73 0.31
N THR A 204 -3.89 5.99 0.14
CA THR A 204 -4.40 7.02 -0.77
C THR A 204 -3.84 8.41 -0.43
N ALA A 205 -3.76 8.76 0.86
CA ALA A 205 -3.18 10.03 1.29
C ALA A 205 -1.67 10.13 0.99
N PHE A 206 -0.90 9.05 1.23
CA PHE A 206 0.52 9.01 0.90
C PHE A 206 0.77 9.09 -0.61
N VAL A 207 -0.02 8.40 -1.41
CA VAL A 207 0.06 8.46 -2.87
C VAL A 207 -0.27 9.87 -3.38
N GLY A 208 -1.22 10.56 -2.77
CA GLY A 208 -1.49 11.98 -3.05
C GLY A 208 -0.25 12.85 -2.80
N SER A 209 0.42 12.67 -1.66
CA SER A 209 1.65 13.40 -1.34
C SER A 209 2.79 13.08 -2.31
N ILE A 210 2.92 11.83 -2.77
CA ILE A 210 3.90 11.45 -3.80
C ILE A 210 3.62 12.19 -5.11
N SER A 211 2.36 12.29 -5.52
CA SER A 211 1.95 13.03 -6.72
C SER A 211 2.34 14.51 -6.64
N ASP A 212 2.10 15.16 -5.48
CA ASP A 212 2.45 16.57 -5.26
C ASP A 212 3.97 16.78 -5.32
N VAL A 213 4.76 15.92 -4.66
CA VAL A 213 6.22 16.00 -4.71
C VAL A 213 6.75 15.78 -6.12
N THR A 214 6.16 14.83 -6.86
CA THR A 214 6.55 14.55 -8.24
C THR A 214 6.30 15.74 -9.17
N LEU A 215 5.20 16.46 -8.97
CA LEU A 215 4.91 17.71 -9.71
C LEU A 215 5.93 18.79 -9.38
N GLN A 216 6.34 18.93 -8.11
CA GLN A 216 7.40 19.86 -7.72
C GLN A 216 8.75 19.51 -8.37
N VAL A 217 9.09 18.20 -8.41
CA VAL A 217 10.31 17.73 -9.09
C VAL A 217 10.26 18.06 -10.58
N ALA A 218 9.12 17.86 -11.25
CA ALA A 218 8.97 18.18 -12.67
C ALA A 218 9.19 19.69 -12.91
N THR A 219 8.59 20.55 -12.09
CA THR A 219 8.78 22.00 -12.20
C THR A 219 10.25 22.43 -11.97
N ALA A 220 10.89 21.88 -10.94
CA ALA A 220 12.31 22.16 -10.66
C ALA A 220 13.23 21.67 -11.80
N THR A 221 12.86 20.58 -12.46
CA THR A 221 13.61 20.03 -13.60
C THR A 221 13.48 20.92 -14.85
N GLU A 222 12.33 21.51 -15.09
CA GLU A 222 12.15 22.51 -16.15
C GLU A 222 13.02 23.78 -15.91
N GLU A 223 13.06 24.24 -14.65
CA GLU A 223 13.94 25.34 -14.26
C GLU A 223 15.42 24.97 -14.45
N GLN A 224 15.83 23.77 -14.03
CA GLN A 224 17.20 23.27 -14.23
C GLN A 224 17.56 23.16 -15.72
N SER A 225 16.64 22.73 -16.58
CA SER A 225 16.87 22.67 -18.03
C SER A 225 17.18 24.06 -18.61
N THR A 226 16.50 25.09 -18.14
CA THR A 226 16.77 26.48 -18.53
C THR A 226 18.17 26.91 -18.08
N VAL A 227 18.58 26.61 -16.84
CA VAL A 227 19.91 26.92 -16.32
C VAL A 227 21.00 26.20 -17.11
N VAL A 228 20.81 24.92 -17.45
CA VAL A 228 21.76 24.16 -18.29
C VAL A 228 21.94 24.82 -19.67
N ALA A 229 20.85 25.27 -20.27
CA ALA A 229 20.91 25.98 -21.55
C ALA A 229 21.65 27.32 -21.46
N GLU A 230 21.48 28.06 -20.37
CA GLU A 230 22.23 29.31 -20.09
C GLU A 230 23.72 29.02 -19.88
N LEU A 231 24.07 28.03 -19.03
CA LEU A 231 25.46 27.63 -18.81
C LEU A 231 26.17 27.20 -20.10
N SER A 232 25.46 26.52 -21.00
CA SER A 232 26.02 26.13 -22.31
C SER A 232 26.39 27.36 -23.14
N ARG A 233 25.55 28.39 -23.16
CA ARG A 233 25.85 29.67 -23.88
C ARG A 233 27.00 30.44 -23.23
N ASP A 234 27.05 30.41 -21.89
CA ASP A 234 28.12 31.10 -21.15
C ASP A 234 29.49 30.47 -21.45
N VAL A 235 29.57 29.16 -21.46
CA VAL A 235 30.82 28.44 -21.82
C VAL A 235 31.24 28.73 -23.27
N GLU A 236 30.30 28.80 -24.21
CA GLU A 236 30.59 29.20 -25.59
C GLU A 236 31.11 30.64 -25.67
N SER A 237 30.54 31.58 -24.89
CA SER A 237 31.00 32.95 -24.77
C SER A 237 32.41 33.07 -24.19
N ILE A 238 32.69 32.29 -23.11
CA ILE A 238 34.03 32.20 -22.51
C ILE A 238 35.04 31.69 -23.55
N ASN A 239 34.74 30.67 -24.30
CA ASN A 239 35.62 30.13 -25.33
C ASN A 239 35.94 31.16 -26.43
N THR A 240 34.93 31.94 -26.84
CA THR A 240 35.09 33.04 -27.79
C THR A 240 36.02 34.14 -27.24
N LEU A 241 35.75 34.64 -26.03
CA LEU A 241 36.58 35.66 -25.36
C LEU A 241 38.02 35.19 -25.12
N THR A 242 38.19 33.92 -24.77
CA THR A 242 39.51 33.31 -24.56
C THR A 242 40.31 33.31 -25.88
N THR A 243 39.65 32.98 -27.01
CA THR A 243 40.27 33.00 -28.33
C THR A 243 40.69 34.43 -28.72
N GLU A 244 39.80 35.41 -28.56
CA GLU A 244 40.09 36.81 -28.84
C GLU A 244 41.24 37.33 -27.96
N THR A 245 41.27 36.96 -26.69
CA THR A 245 42.34 37.36 -25.76
C THR A 245 43.68 36.74 -26.16
N ALA A 246 43.72 35.50 -26.63
CA ALA A 246 44.92 34.84 -27.13
C ALA A 246 45.45 35.60 -28.39
N ASP A 247 44.58 35.98 -29.31
CA ASP A 247 44.92 36.71 -30.51
C ASP A 247 45.52 38.11 -30.16
N ILE A 248 44.93 38.83 -29.20
CA ILE A 248 45.45 40.08 -28.69
C ILE A 248 46.84 39.89 -28.05
N ALA A 249 47.04 38.84 -27.30
CA ALA A 249 48.35 38.50 -26.69
C ALA A 249 49.42 38.27 -27.75
N ASP A 250 49.10 37.56 -28.84
CA ASP A 250 50.00 37.37 -29.98
C ASP A 250 50.34 38.70 -30.68
N GLN A 251 49.37 39.56 -30.92
CA GLN A 251 49.61 40.89 -31.49
C GLN A 251 50.49 41.76 -30.59
N LEU A 252 50.28 41.71 -29.25
CA LEU A 252 51.11 42.41 -28.27
C LEU A 252 52.56 41.86 -28.29
N THR A 253 52.74 40.59 -28.43
CA THR A 253 54.07 39.97 -28.56
C THR A 253 54.76 40.44 -29.84
N GLY A 254 54.07 40.52 -30.94
CA GLY A 254 54.58 41.05 -32.20
C GLY A 254 54.96 42.54 -32.13
N SER A 255 54.08 43.36 -31.55
CA SER A 255 54.31 44.82 -31.37
C SER A 255 55.48 45.07 -30.41
N SER A 256 55.64 44.27 -29.34
CA SER A 256 56.77 44.36 -28.41
C SER A 256 58.07 44.01 -29.07
N ARG A 257 58.14 43.05 -29.96
CA ARG A 257 59.35 42.75 -30.74
C ARG A 257 59.73 43.93 -31.62
N GLN A 258 58.78 44.52 -32.34
CA GLN A 258 59.01 45.71 -33.19
C GLN A 258 59.53 46.91 -32.36
N LEU A 259 58.95 47.18 -31.15
CA LEU A 259 59.41 48.20 -30.26
C LEU A 259 60.85 47.95 -29.78
N ASN A 260 61.19 46.70 -29.48
CA ASN A 260 62.53 46.32 -29.07
C ASN A 260 63.54 46.56 -30.21
N GLU A 261 63.23 46.17 -31.43
CA GLU A 261 64.08 46.41 -32.62
C GLU A 261 64.25 47.92 -32.86
N LEU A 262 63.18 48.72 -32.82
CA LEU A 262 63.25 50.16 -32.94
C LEU A 262 64.09 50.82 -31.88
N SER A 263 63.98 50.34 -30.64
CA SER A 263 64.75 50.81 -29.49
C SER A 263 66.27 50.53 -29.65
N GLN A 264 66.58 49.34 -30.19
CA GLN A 264 67.98 48.97 -30.52
C GLN A 264 68.57 49.89 -31.62
N LEU A 265 67.77 50.09 -32.66
CA LEU A 265 68.16 51.01 -33.75
C LEU A 265 68.40 52.44 -33.25
N LEU A 266 67.51 52.95 -32.45
CA LEU A 266 67.66 54.27 -31.80
C LEU A 266 68.97 54.39 -30.94
N ASN A 267 69.22 53.30 -30.18
CA ASN A 267 70.46 53.24 -29.36
C ASN A 267 71.72 53.21 -30.23
N GLN A 268 71.69 52.57 -31.38
CA GLN A 268 72.80 52.58 -32.36
C GLN A 268 73.00 53.94 -32.97
N LEU A 269 71.90 54.61 -33.43
CA LEU A 269 71.97 55.94 -33.96
C LEU A 269 72.52 56.98 -32.95
N VAL A 270 72.00 56.94 -31.70
CA VAL A 270 72.54 57.84 -30.63
C VAL A 270 74.00 57.59 -30.34
N ARG A 271 74.50 56.35 -30.46
CA ARG A 271 75.93 56.04 -30.29
C ARG A 271 76.79 56.57 -31.43
N GLN A 272 76.29 56.69 -32.67
CA GLN A 272 76.99 57.26 -33.80
C GLN A 272 77.15 58.78 -33.70
N PHE A 273 76.22 59.49 -33.00
CA PHE A 273 76.29 60.89 -32.75
C PHE A 273 77.03 61.30 -31.47
N LYS A 274 77.41 60.37 -30.61
CA LYS A 274 78.32 60.59 -29.46
C LYS A 274 79.76 60.34 -29.93
N LEU A 275 80.35 61.39 -30.50
CA LEU A 275 81.78 61.60 -30.54
C LEU A 275 82.17 62.42 -29.33
#